data_b4d8332aa7123afcb0760c23cb490e8c
#
_entry.id   b4d8332aa7123afcb0760c23cb490e8c
#
_cell.length_a   1.000
_cell.length_b   1.000
_cell.length_c   1.000
_cell.angle_alpha   90.00
_cell.angle_beta   90.00
_cell.angle_gamma   90.00
#
_symmetry.space_group_name_H-M   'P 1'
#
loop_
_entity.id
_entity.type
_entity.pdbx_description
1 polymer ?
#
loop_
_entity_poly.entity_id
_entity_poly.type
_entity_poly.pdbx_seq_one_letter_code
_entity_poly.pdbx_strand_id
1 'polypeptide(L)'
;VQLKDHKNNSTYLGFFNNELKYILQDRIKDLNINDKIIDRGKQVIQDRLTKIYNKHFNIGLEKNDRKNRVVTHTLRHTFASHLAINGTPIYTIQKLMNHKEITMTLRYAKLAPDSGKDMVLNLYL
;
A
#
# COMPACT_ATOMS: atom_id res chain seq x y z
N VAL A 1 6.05 10.42 -6.58
CA VAL A 1 7.01 10.62 -5.48
C VAL A 1 8.09 9.55 -5.55
N GLN A 2 9.35 9.97 -5.48
CA GLN A 2 10.46 9.06 -5.37
C GLN A 2 10.68 8.70 -3.89
N LEU A 3 10.70 7.40 -3.60
CA LEU A 3 10.89 6.86 -2.25
C LEU A 3 12.22 6.12 -2.19
N LYS A 4 12.95 6.27 -1.09
CA LYS A 4 14.21 5.57 -0.85
C LYS A 4 14.00 4.40 0.10
N ASP A 5 14.35 3.20 -0.34
CA ASP A 5 14.43 2.03 0.52
C ASP A 5 15.81 1.99 1.19
N HIS A 6 15.87 2.44 2.44
CA HIS A 6 17.11 2.47 3.21
C HIS A 6 17.73 1.10 3.47
N LYS A 7 16.92 0.04 3.42
CA LYS A 7 17.38 -1.33 3.68
C LYS A 7 18.19 -1.90 2.51
N ASN A 8 17.85 -1.48 1.28
CA ASN A 8 18.41 -1.99 0.04
C ASN A 8 19.16 -0.93 -0.77
N ASN A 9 19.26 0.28 -0.27
CA ASN A 9 19.82 1.45 -0.95
C ASN A 9 19.26 1.65 -2.38
N SER A 10 17.98 1.27 -2.59
CA SER A 10 17.28 1.40 -3.86
C SER A 10 16.21 2.49 -3.77
N THR A 11 15.88 3.07 -4.90
CA THR A 11 14.78 4.03 -5.03
C THR A 11 13.64 3.41 -5.81
N TYR A 12 12.41 3.73 -5.45
CA TYR A 12 11.21 3.32 -6.18
C TYR A 12 10.19 4.45 -6.23
N LEU A 13 9.25 4.36 -7.18
CA LEU A 13 8.22 5.36 -7.35
C LEU A 13 6.98 4.99 -6.53
N GLY A 14 6.54 5.92 -5.68
CA GLY A 14 5.25 5.88 -5.03
C GLY A 14 4.27 6.80 -5.75
N PHE A 15 3.02 6.36 -5.84
CA PHE A 15 1.92 7.11 -6.45
C PHE A 15 0.85 7.38 -5.40
N PHE A 16 0.13 8.47 -5.56
CA PHE A 16 -1.02 8.82 -4.75
C PHE A 16 -2.08 9.52 -5.61
N ASN A 17 -3.33 9.43 -5.17
CA ASN A 17 -4.45 10.05 -5.86
C ASN A 17 -4.44 11.58 -5.71
N ASN A 18 -5.34 12.25 -6.43
CA ASN A 18 -5.41 13.72 -6.40
C ASN A 18 -5.79 14.26 -5.02
N GLU A 19 -6.65 13.57 -4.28
CA GLU A 19 -7.05 13.95 -2.93
C GLU A 19 -5.84 14.05 -1.99
N LEU A 20 -5.02 12.98 -1.92
CA LEU A 20 -3.81 12.99 -1.11
C LEU A 20 -2.79 14.02 -1.62
N LYS A 21 -2.72 14.24 -2.94
CA LYS A 21 -1.89 15.30 -3.52
C LYS A 21 -2.27 16.67 -2.97
N TYR A 22 -3.55 17.02 -2.96
CA TYR A 22 -4.01 18.31 -2.43
C TYR A 22 -3.72 18.45 -0.94
N ILE A 23 -3.97 17.40 -0.15
CA ILE A 23 -3.66 17.40 1.29
C ILE A 23 -2.15 17.63 1.53
N LEU A 24 -1.29 16.96 0.76
CA LEU A 24 0.16 17.14 0.87
C LEU A 24 0.59 18.53 0.41
N GLN A 25 0.06 19.02 -0.69
CA GLN A 25 0.36 20.38 -1.18
C GLN A 25 -0.01 21.46 -0.16
N ASP A 26 -1.17 21.33 0.47
CA ASP A 26 -1.57 22.23 1.55
C ASP A 26 -0.63 22.16 2.75
N ARG A 27 -0.26 20.93 3.13
CA ARG A 27 0.65 20.69 4.26
C ARG A 27 2.04 21.27 4.07
N ILE A 28 2.56 21.34 2.84
CA ILE A 28 3.93 21.80 2.56
C ILE A 28 4.02 23.30 2.28
N LYS A 29 2.93 24.03 2.18
CA LYS A 29 2.93 25.46 1.84
C LYS A 29 3.83 26.31 2.74
N ASP A 30 3.83 26.01 4.04
CA ASP A 30 4.55 26.76 5.06
C ASP A 30 5.86 26.05 5.51
N LEU A 31 6.29 25.01 4.76
CA LEU A 31 7.51 24.26 5.07
C LEU A 31 8.68 24.72 4.21
N ASN A 32 9.87 24.79 4.79
CA ASN A 32 11.11 24.96 4.05
C ASN A 32 11.51 23.66 3.34
N ILE A 33 12.39 23.76 2.34
CA ILE A 33 12.79 22.62 1.51
C ILE A 33 13.40 21.44 2.29
N ASN A 34 13.97 21.70 3.45
CA ASN A 34 14.59 20.70 4.31
C ASN A 34 13.68 20.22 5.46
N ASP A 35 12.48 20.79 5.56
CA ASP A 35 11.56 20.42 6.63
C ASP A 35 10.89 19.08 6.34
N LYS A 36 10.61 18.32 7.39
CA LYS A 36 9.89 17.06 7.27
C LYS A 36 8.40 17.32 7.14
N ILE A 37 7.75 16.75 6.14
CA ILE A 37 6.29 16.79 5.95
C ILE A 37 5.57 16.23 7.20
N ILE A 38 6.15 15.19 7.80
CA ILE A 38 5.67 14.58 9.04
C ILE A 38 6.77 14.70 10.08
N ASP A 39 6.63 15.68 10.96
CA ASP A 39 7.57 15.91 12.06
C ASP A 39 7.19 15.09 13.31
N ARG A 40 7.15 13.77 13.15
CA ARG A 40 6.87 12.83 14.24
C ARG A 40 7.73 11.59 14.08
N GLY A 41 8.23 11.07 15.20
CA GLY A 41 8.97 9.81 15.20
C GLY A 41 8.09 8.62 14.76
N LYS A 42 8.71 7.64 14.11
CA LYS A 42 8.04 6.43 13.63
C LYS A 42 7.16 5.76 14.70
N GLN A 43 7.65 5.67 15.92
CA GLN A 43 6.92 5.04 17.03
C GLN A 43 5.62 5.79 17.35
N VAL A 44 5.66 7.12 17.41
CA VAL A 44 4.47 7.95 17.67
C VAL A 44 3.40 7.74 16.60
N ILE A 45 3.81 7.62 15.33
CA ILE A 45 2.89 7.36 14.22
C ILE A 45 2.28 5.95 14.36
N GLN A 46 3.10 4.94 14.64
CA GLN A 46 2.62 3.57 14.85
C GLN A 46 1.65 3.46 16.02
N ASP A 47 1.94 4.12 17.14
CA ASP A 47 1.06 4.10 18.31
C ASP A 47 -0.29 4.76 18.02
N ARG A 48 -0.30 5.88 17.31
CA ARG A 48 -1.54 6.54 16.87
C ARG A 48 -2.36 5.65 15.94
N LEU A 49 -1.73 5.05 14.93
CA LEU A 49 -2.40 4.11 14.02
C LEU A 49 -2.95 2.91 14.77
N THR A 50 -2.17 2.34 15.70
CA THR A 50 -2.62 1.21 16.52
C THR A 50 -3.84 1.56 17.37
N LYS A 51 -3.89 2.77 17.95
CA LYS A 51 -5.07 3.26 18.67
C LYS A 51 -6.31 3.33 17.76
N ILE A 52 -6.14 3.84 16.53
CA ILE A 52 -7.22 3.93 15.53
C ILE A 52 -7.69 2.51 15.15
N TYR A 53 -6.77 1.59 14.85
CA TYR A 53 -7.13 0.21 14.51
C TYR A 53 -7.88 -0.48 15.65
N ASN A 54 -7.41 -0.32 16.89
CA ASN A 54 -8.07 -0.93 18.06
C ASN A 54 -9.48 -0.36 18.28
N LYS A 55 -9.65 0.94 18.08
CA LYS A 55 -10.94 1.61 18.26
C LYS A 55 -11.98 1.21 17.21
N HIS A 56 -11.56 0.98 15.96
CA HIS A 56 -12.51 0.84 14.84
C HIS A 56 -12.59 -0.56 14.25
N PHE A 57 -11.52 -1.35 14.34
CA PHE A 57 -11.43 -2.64 13.64
C PHE A 57 -11.15 -3.83 14.55
N ASN A 58 -10.52 -3.61 15.71
CA ASN A 58 -10.05 -4.69 16.58
C ASN A 58 -10.90 -4.84 17.86
N ILE A 59 -12.13 -4.36 17.83
CA ILE A 59 -13.06 -4.45 18.98
C ILE A 59 -13.31 -5.92 19.30
N GLY A 60 -13.14 -6.30 20.57
CA GLY A 60 -13.37 -7.68 21.03
C GLY A 60 -12.32 -8.70 20.60
N LEU A 61 -11.24 -8.27 19.92
CA LEU A 61 -10.17 -9.18 19.51
C LEU A 61 -9.02 -9.17 20.53
N GLU A 62 -8.52 -10.37 20.84
CA GLU A 62 -7.36 -10.56 21.71
C GLU A 62 -6.11 -9.90 21.11
N LYS A 63 -5.19 -9.39 21.96
CA LYS A 63 -3.95 -8.73 21.50
C LYS A 63 -3.04 -9.65 20.67
N ASN A 64 -3.08 -10.95 20.92
CA ASN A 64 -2.29 -11.99 20.25
C ASN A 64 -2.97 -12.59 19.01
N ASP A 65 -4.20 -12.19 18.68
CA ASP A 65 -4.91 -12.65 17.47
C ASP A 65 -4.27 -12.06 16.20
N ARG A 66 -3.20 -12.69 15.72
CA ARG A 66 -2.46 -12.24 14.54
C ARG A 66 -3.26 -12.41 13.23
N LYS A 67 -4.28 -13.25 13.23
CA LYS A 67 -5.05 -13.59 12.03
C LYS A 67 -6.12 -12.54 11.71
N ASN A 68 -6.83 -12.10 12.73
CA ASN A 68 -8.04 -11.28 12.54
C ASN A 68 -7.79 -9.79 12.82
N ARG A 69 -6.72 -9.45 13.54
CA ARG A 69 -6.43 -8.05 13.86
C ARG A 69 -5.94 -7.24 12.66
N VAL A 70 -6.49 -6.04 12.52
CA VAL A 70 -5.97 -5.03 11.60
C VAL A 70 -4.74 -4.37 12.20
N VAL A 71 -3.67 -4.35 11.43
CA VAL A 71 -2.39 -3.70 11.72
C VAL A 71 -1.92 -2.90 10.51
N THR A 72 -0.88 -2.09 10.64
CA THR A 72 -0.36 -1.27 9.51
C THR A 72 -0.06 -2.11 8.26
N HIS A 73 0.43 -3.33 8.44
CA HIS A 73 0.72 -4.24 7.30
C HIS A 73 -0.55 -4.71 6.59
N THR A 74 -1.69 -4.75 7.28
CA THR A 74 -3.00 -5.07 6.68
C THR A 74 -3.37 -4.06 5.59
N LEU A 75 -3.09 -2.76 5.77
CA LEU A 75 -3.35 -1.74 4.75
C LEU A 75 -2.56 -2.02 3.46
N ARG A 76 -1.32 -2.47 3.62
CA ARG A 76 -0.49 -2.85 2.48
C ARG A 76 -1.08 -4.06 1.73
N HIS A 77 -1.57 -5.07 2.46
CA HIS A 77 -2.24 -6.22 1.85
C HIS A 77 -3.54 -5.80 1.16
N THR A 78 -4.34 -4.94 1.79
CA THR A 78 -5.57 -4.41 1.19
C THR A 78 -5.30 -3.67 -0.11
N PHE A 79 -4.29 -2.82 -0.15
CA PHE A 79 -3.88 -2.11 -1.38
C PHE A 79 -3.53 -3.10 -2.51
N ALA A 80 -2.68 -4.10 -2.24
CA ALA A 80 -2.31 -5.09 -3.24
C ALA A 80 -3.50 -5.96 -3.69
N SER A 81 -4.40 -6.33 -2.76
CA SER A 81 -5.61 -7.09 -3.08
C SER A 81 -6.56 -6.30 -3.97
N HIS A 82 -6.79 -5.03 -3.67
CA HIS A 82 -7.64 -4.16 -4.51
C HIS A 82 -7.07 -3.99 -5.92
N LEU A 83 -5.75 -3.82 -6.05
CA LEU A 83 -5.11 -3.78 -7.37
C LEU A 83 -5.34 -5.08 -8.16
N ALA A 84 -5.19 -6.23 -7.51
CA ALA A 84 -5.40 -7.53 -8.14
C ALA A 84 -6.86 -7.74 -8.56
N ILE A 85 -7.82 -7.45 -7.67
CA ILE A 85 -9.27 -7.53 -7.95
C ILE A 85 -9.65 -6.63 -9.14
N ASN A 86 -9.00 -5.47 -9.28
CA ASN A 86 -9.22 -4.56 -10.41
C ASN A 86 -8.42 -4.94 -11.67
N GLY A 87 -7.86 -6.14 -11.75
CA GLY A 87 -7.19 -6.66 -12.95
C GLY A 87 -5.79 -6.07 -13.21
N THR A 88 -5.17 -5.42 -12.23
CA THR A 88 -3.80 -4.90 -12.39
C THR A 88 -2.83 -6.06 -12.60
N PRO A 89 -1.97 -6.02 -13.66
CA PRO A 89 -1.00 -7.07 -13.91
C PRO A 89 -0.08 -7.33 -12.71
N ILE A 90 0.18 -8.59 -12.42
CA ILE A 90 0.90 -9.02 -11.21
C ILE A 90 2.31 -8.41 -11.09
N TYR A 91 3.01 -8.21 -12.19
CA TYR A 91 4.31 -7.53 -12.22
C TYR A 91 4.21 -6.04 -11.88
N THR A 92 3.09 -5.38 -12.26
CA THR A 92 2.82 -4.00 -11.86
C THR A 92 2.58 -3.92 -10.36
N ILE A 93 1.82 -4.86 -9.80
CA ILE A 93 1.61 -4.97 -8.34
C ILE A 93 2.95 -5.18 -7.63
N GLN A 94 3.80 -6.07 -8.15
CA GLN A 94 5.15 -6.30 -7.60
C GLN A 94 5.95 -4.99 -7.50
N LYS A 95 5.98 -4.21 -8.59
CA LYS A 95 6.70 -2.92 -8.64
C LYS A 95 6.12 -1.91 -7.65
N LEU A 96 4.79 -1.75 -7.63
CA LEU A 96 4.11 -0.83 -6.71
C LEU A 96 4.31 -1.21 -5.24
N MET A 97 4.40 -2.51 -4.95
CA MET A 97 4.68 -3.04 -3.62
C MET A 97 6.16 -3.03 -3.27
N ASN A 98 7.05 -2.69 -4.19
CA ASN A 98 8.51 -2.82 -4.04
C ASN A 98 8.92 -4.20 -3.51
N HIS A 99 8.30 -5.26 -4.04
CA HIS A 99 8.66 -6.64 -3.70
C HIS A 99 9.87 -7.07 -4.53
N LYS A 100 10.93 -7.53 -3.91
CA LYS A 100 12.13 -8.05 -4.60
C LYS A 100 11.81 -9.28 -5.43
N GLU A 101 11.08 -10.22 -4.83
CA GLU A 101 10.72 -11.50 -5.45
C GLU A 101 9.24 -11.52 -5.85
N ILE A 102 8.97 -11.99 -7.05
CA ILE A 102 7.60 -12.13 -7.55
C ILE A 102 6.74 -13.04 -6.67
N THR A 103 7.34 -14.03 -6.05
CA THR A 103 6.69 -14.98 -5.14
C THR A 103 5.96 -14.29 -3.99
N MET A 104 6.48 -13.15 -3.52
CA MET A 104 5.81 -12.34 -2.49
C MET A 104 4.48 -11.75 -2.99
N THR A 105 4.33 -11.57 -4.31
CA THR A 105 3.16 -10.96 -4.95
C THR A 105 2.17 -12.00 -5.45
N LEU A 106 2.62 -13.21 -5.79
CA LEU A 106 1.77 -14.27 -6.35
C LEU A 106 0.59 -14.66 -5.47
N ARG A 107 0.65 -14.41 -4.16
CA ARG A 107 -0.48 -14.61 -3.25
C ARG A 107 -1.73 -13.83 -3.63
N TYR A 108 -1.57 -12.73 -4.36
CA TYR A 108 -2.68 -11.89 -4.84
C TYR A 108 -3.18 -12.31 -6.22
N ALA A 109 -2.45 -13.13 -6.98
CA ALA A 109 -2.81 -13.53 -8.34
C ALA A 109 -4.17 -14.22 -8.41
N LYS A 110 -4.52 -15.02 -7.38
CA LYS A 110 -5.82 -15.70 -7.28
C LYS A 110 -7.02 -14.75 -7.09
N LEU A 111 -6.78 -13.47 -6.82
CA LEU A 111 -7.82 -12.45 -6.69
C LEU A 111 -8.09 -11.72 -8.01
N ALA A 112 -7.23 -11.92 -9.01
CA ALA A 112 -7.42 -11.32 -10.32
C ALA A 112 -8.67 -11.89 -11.00
N PRO A 113 -9.44 -11.06 -11.75
CA PRO A 113 -10.57 -11.55 -12.51
C PRO A 113 -10.11 -12.53 -13.60
N ASP A 114 -10.94 -13.53 -13.88
CA ASP A 114 -10.71 -14.45 -14.99
C ASP A 114 -11.16 -13.75 -16.29
N SER A 115 -10.22 -13.09 -16.92
CA SER A 115 -10.43 -12.34 -18.17
C SER A 115 -9.81 -13.05 -19.40
N GLY A 116 -9.32 -14.28 -19.23
CA GLY A 116 -8.60 -15.00 -20.29
C GLY A 116 -9.41 -15.18 -21.56
N LYS A 117 -10.70 -15.50 -21.45
CA LYS A 117 -11.61 -15.65 -22.59
C LYS A 117 -11.70 -14.37 -23.41
N ASP A 118 -12.00 -13.24 -22.76
CA ASP A 118 -12.18 -11.96 -23.44
C ASP A 118 -10.88 -11.46 -24.06
N MET A 119 -9.76 -11.70 -23.41
CA MET A 119 -8.44 -11.39 -23.95
C MET A 119 -8.15 -12.17 -25.23
N VAL A 120 -8.48 -13.46 -25.27
CA VAL A 120 -8.29 -14.29 -26.47
C VAL A 120 -9.22 -13.84 -27.60
N LEU A 121 -10.49 -13.57 -27.30
CA LEU A 121 -11.46 -13.13 -28.31
C LEU A 121 -11.08 -11.77 -28.94
N ASN A 122 -10.42 -10.91 -28.21
CA ASN A 122 -10.02 -9.57 -28.66
C ASN A 122 -8.59 -9.51 -29.24
N LEU A 123 -7.89 -10.64 -29.40
CA LEU A 123 -6.50 -10.66 -29.84
C LEU A 123 -6.29 -10.17 -31.29
N TYR A 124 -7.30 -10.30 -32.14
CA TYR A 124 -7.21 -10.05 -33.58
C TYR A 124 -8.36 -9.19 -34.10
N LEU A 125 -8.97 -8.38 -33.26
CA LEU A 125 -10.02 -7.43 -33.64
C LEU A 125 -9.44 -6.08 -34.09
#